data_50bda75c5ccda1ff3a97980123639806
#
_entry.id   50bda75c5ccda1ff3a97980123639806
#
_cell.length_a   1.000
_cell.length_b   1.000
_cell.length_c   1.000
_cell.angle_alpha   90.00
_cell.angle_beta   90.00
_cell.angle_gamma   90.00
#
_symmetry.space_group_name_H-M   'P 1'
#
loop_
_entity.id
_entity.type
_entity.pdbx_description
1 polymer ?
#
loop_
_entity_poly.entity_id
_entity_poly.type
_entity_poly.pdbx_seq_one_letter_code
_entity_poly.pdbx_strand_id
1 'polypeptide(L)'
;MPVPALGDLEVQVMGRIWARRKPATVRDILGDLQRERPIAYTTVMTVMDNLRKKGWLRRQAEGRAYRYEALTSGEEYSAELMRQALAVSGDRPAALMHFIEELSADEVDALEEAYRRITGSSAP
;
A
#
# COMPACT_ATOMS: atom_id res chain seq x y z
N MET A 1 -15.75 3.68 6.20
CA MET A 1 -14.92 3.12 7.27
C MET A 1 -13.45 3.36 6.99
N PRO A 2 -12.71 3.89 7.95
CA PRO A 2 -11.28 4.06 7.72
C PRO A 2 -10.58 2.72 7.57
N VAL A 3 -9.62 2.67 6.66
CA VAL A 3 -8.77 1.50 6.48
C VAL A 3 -7.74 1.51 7.61
N PRO A 4 -7.65 0.45 8.42
CA PRO A 4 -6.66 0.43 9.49
C PRO A 4 -5.24 0.41 8.91
N ALA A 5 -4.32 1.07 9.59
CA ALA A 5 -2.92 1.02 9.22
C ALA A 5 -2.39 -0.41 9.43
N LEU A 6 -1.56 -0.85 8.50
CA LEU A 6 -0.95 -2.17 8.59
C LEU A 6 0.22 -2.16 9.59
N GLY A 7 0.45 -3.28 10.24
CA GLY A 7 1.66 -3.47 11.05
C GLY A 7 2.92 -3.51 10.17
N ASP A 8 4.08 -3.39 10.79
CA ASP A 8 5.36 -3.31 10.06
C ASP A 8 5.59 -4.49 9.13
N LEU A 9 5.39 -5.70 9.59
CA LEU A 9 5.60 -6.89 8.76
C LEU A 9 4.50 -7.03 7.70
N GLU A 10 3.27 -6.66 8.05
CA GLU A 10 2.18 -6.65 7.08
C GLU A 10 2.47 -5.69 5.92
N VAL A 11 3.01 -4.52 6.21
CA VAL A 11 3.41 -3.54 5.18
C VAL A 11 4.49 -4.12 4.27
N GLN A 12 5.48 -4.81 4.85
CA GLN A 12 6.56 -5.42 4.07
C GLN A 12 6.02 -6.51 3.14
N VAL A 13 5.13 -7.34 3.64
CA VAL A 13 4.51 -8.40 2.84
C VAL A 13 3.67 -7.80 1.72
N MET A 14 2.80 -6.84 2.04
CA MET A 14 1.98 -6.19 1.02
C MET A 14 2.83 -5.46 -0.01
N GLY A 15 3.92 -4.83 0.41
CA GLY A 15 4.84 -4.15 -0.50
C GLY A 15 5.41 -5.10 -1.55
N ARG A 16 5.75 -6.32 -1.16
CA ARG A 16 6.25 -7.31 -2.10
C ARG A 16 5.16 -7.81 -3.06
N ILE A 17 3.95 -7.99 -2.53
CA ILE A 17 2.81 -8.40 -3.37
C ILE A 17 2.50 -7.32 -4.41
N TRP A 18 2.44 -6.07 -3.99
CA TRP A 18 2.20 -4.95 -4.92
C TRP A 18 3.29 -4.83 -5.97
N ALA A 19 4.55 -5.03 -5.57
CA ALA A 19 5.69 -4.93 -6.49
C ALA A 19 5.66 -5.99 -7.59
N ARG A 20 5.15 -7.17 -7.30
CA ARG A 20 5.09 -8.27 -8.27
C ARG A 20 4.05 -8.09 -9.36
N ARG A 21 2.97 -7.38 -9.07
CA ARG A 21 1.86 -7.11 -10.01
C ARG A 21 1.20 -8.37 -10.58
N LYS A 22 1.39 -9.51 -9.92
CA LYS A 22 0.78 -10.79 -10.28
C LYS A 22 0.59 -11.60 -9.00
N PRO A 23 -0.31 -12.58 -9.01
CA PRO A 23 -0.51 -13.42 -7.83
C PRO A 23 0.80 -14.08 -7.39
N ALA A 24 0.99 -14.22 -6.10
CA ALA A 24 2.21 -14.75 -5.51
C ALA A 24 1.89 -15.81 -4.46
N THR A 25 2.77 -16.81 -4.37
CA THR A 25 2.69 -17.82 -3.32
C THR A 25 3.40 -17.31 -2.06
N VAL A 26 3.18 -17.99 -0.94
CA VAL A 26 3.94 -17.70 0.29
C VAL A 26 5.44 -17.85 0.03
N ARG A 27 5.85 -18.86 -0.74
CA ARG A 27 7.27 -19.06 -1.05
C ARG A 27 7.88 -17.94 -1.88
N ASP A 28 7.10 -17.36 -2.77
CA ASP A 28 7.56 -16.21 -3.56
C ASP A 28 7.88 -15.03 -2.65
N ILE A 29 6.97 -14.72 -1.74
CA ILE A 29 7.12 -13.59 -0.83
C ILE A 29 8.22 -13.87 0.20
N LEU A 30 8.28 -15.11 0.70
CA LEU A 30 9.35 -15.53 1.60
C LEU A 30 10.72 -15.31 0.98
N GLY A 31 10.88 -15.72 -0.28
CA GLY A 31 12.15 -15.54 -0.99
C GLY A 31 12.55 -14.07 -1.10
N ASP A 32 11.58 -13.21 -1.41
CA ASP A 32 11.83 -11.77 -1.50
C ASP A 32 12.28 -11.19 -0.15
N LEU A 33 11.61 -11.57 0.93
CA LEU A 33 11.91 -11.03 2.26
C LEU A 33 13.22 -11.59 2.82
N GLN A 34 13.55 -12.82 2.51
CA GLN A 34 14.80 -13.45 2.98
C GLN A 34 16.05 -12.79 2.42
N ARG A 35 15.93 -12.04 1.33
CA ARG A 35 17.05 -11.25 0.80
C ARG A 35 17.46 -10.11 1.72
N GLU A 36 16.54 -9.66 2.57
CA GLU A 36 16.76 -8.49 3.42
C GLU A 36 16.94 -8.87 4.89
N ARG A 37 16.36 -9.97 5.32
CA ARG A 37 16.38 -10.35 6.74
C ARG A 37 16.03 -11.83 6.88
N PRO A 38 16.52 -12.50 7.94
CA PRO A 38 16.06 -13.85 8.24
C PRO A 38 14.59 -13.80 8.67
N ILE A 39 13.77 -14.67 8.06
CA ILE A 39 12.36 -14.76 8.40
C ILE A 39 11.90 -16.19 8.09
N ALA A 40 11.05 -16.74 8.94
CA ALA A 40 10.58 -18.11 8.80
C ALA A 40 9.38 -18.19 7.86
N TYR A 41 9.25 -19.31 7.19
CA TYR A 41 8.11 -19.61 6.32
C TYR A 41 6.78 -19.47 7.07
N THR A 42 6.71 -20.03 8.28
CA THR A 42 5.47 -19.99 9.07
C THR A 42 5.08 -18.57 9.44
N THR A 43 6.06 -17.69 9.64
CA THR A 43 5.78 -16.28 9.94
C THR A 43 5.13 -15.61 8.74
N VAL A 44 5.69 -15.78 7.54
CA VAL A 44 5.13 -15.19 6.32
C VAL A 44 3.75 -15.77 6.03
N MET A 45 3.59 -17.08 6.18
CA MET A 45 2.31 -17.75 5.97
C MET A 45 1.23 -17.18 6.88
N THR A 46 1.55 -17.00 8.17
CA THR A 46 0.60 -16.47 9.15
C THR A 46 0.21 -15.03 8.81
N VAL A 47 1.19 -14.20 8.43
CA VAL A 47 0.91 -12.81 8.04
C VAL A 47 0.02 -12.76 6.82
N MET A 48 0.31 -13.54 5.80
CA MET A 48 -0.50 -13.56 4.57
C MET A 48 -1.92 -14.09 4.85
N ASP A 49 -2.06 -15.09 5.69
CA ASP A 49 -3.38 -15.60 6.06
C ASP A 49 -4.18 -14.54 6.85
N ASN A 50 -3.52 -13.83 7.76
CA ASN A 50 -4.17 -12.76 8.51
C ASN A 50 -4.60 -11.61 7.57
N LEU A 51 -3.77 -11.24 6.59
CA LEU A 51 -4.12 -10.23 5.61
C LEU A 51 -5.32 -10.65 4.78
N ARG A 52 -5.39 -11.93 4.43
CA ARG A 52 -6.56 -12.46 3.73
C ARG A 52 -7.82 -12.34 4.58
N LYS A 53 -7.74 -12.74 5.86
CA LYS A 53 -8.88 -12.67 6.78
C LYS A 53 -9.35 -11.24 6.99
N LYS A 54 -8.44 -10.27 6.95
CA LYS A 54 -8.76 -8.85 7.11
C LYS A 54 -9.28 -8.21 5.82
N GLY A 55 -9.28 -8.95 4.70
CA GLY A 55 -9.78 -8.44 3.44
C GLY A 55 -8.78 -7.70 2.58
N TRP A 56 -7.49 -7.79 2.87
CA TRP A 56 -6.42 -7.18 2.07
C TRP A 56 -6.00 -8.03 0.89
N LEU A 57 -6.08 -9.34 1.06
CA LEU A 57 -5.69 -10.34 0.07
C LEU A 57 -6.84 -11.28 -0.19
N ARG A 58 -6.89 -11.80 -1.40
CA ARG A 58 -7.67 -12.99 -1.69
C ARG A 58 -6.71 -14.08 -2.15
N ARG A 59 -7.12 -15.32 -2.02
CA ARG A 59 -6.29 -16.44 -2.46
C ARG A 59 -7.09 -17.40 -3.32
N GLN A 60 -6.39 -18.08 -4.19
CA GLN A 60 -6.96 -19.10 -5.04
C GLN A 60 -6.06 -20.32 -5.00
N ALA A 61 -6.66 -21.50 -4.86
CA ALA A 61 -5.91 -22.73 -4.84
C ALA A 61 -5.32 -23.03 -6.20
N GLU A 62 -4.07 -23.44 -6.23
CA GLU A 62 -3.38 -23.85 -7.44
C GLU A 62 -2.49 -25.03 -7.07
N GLY A 63 -2.94 -26.25 -7.41
CA GLY A 63 -2.26 -27.46 -6.96
C GLY A 63 -2.29 -27.56 -5.44
N ARG A 64 -1.13 -27.69 -4.82
CA ARG A 64 -0.99 -27.78 -3.36
C ARG A 64 -0.72 -26.44 -2.68
N ALA A 65 -0.61 -25.40 -3.47
CA ALA A 65 -0.31 -24.06 -2.96
C ALA A 65 -1.48 -23.14 -3.20
N TYR A 66 -1.46 -22.00 -2.49
CA TYR A 66 -2.37 -20.89 -2.77
C TYR A 66 -1.59 -19.75 -3.42
N ARG A 67 -2.23 -19.10 -4.37
CA ARG A 67 -1.74 -17.84 -4.90
C ARG A 67 -2.57 -16.71 -4.32
N TYR A 68 -1.88 -15.69 -3.86
CA TYR A 68 -2.50 -14.53 -3.22
C TYR A 68 -2.39 -13.32 -4.11
N GLU A 69 -3.44 -12.51 -4.15
CA GLU A 69 -3.39 -11.22 -4.84
C GLU A 69 -4.03 -10.14 -3.99
N ALA A 70 -3.57 -8.91 -4.19
CA ALA A 70 -4.04 -7.77 -3.43
C ALA A 70 -5.43 -7.35 -3.90
N LEU A 71 -6.31 -7.06 -2.94
CA LEU A 71 -7.64 -6.50 -3.21
C LEU A 71 -7.61 -4.97 -3.23
N THR A 72 -6.56 -4.37 -2.66
CA THR A 72 -6.36 -2.92 -2.62
C THR A 72 -4.96 -2.64 -3.17
N SER A 73 -4.83 -1.65 -4.04
CA SER A 73 -3.52 -1.27 -4.56
C SER A 73 -2.71 -0.50 -3.52
N GLY A 74 -1.39 -0.42 -3.73
CA GLY A 74 -0.51 0.37 -2.87
C GLY A 74 -0.90 1.84 -2.90
N GLU A 75 -1.27 2.35 -4.07
CA GLU A 75 -1.69 3.74 -4.25
C GLU A 75 -2.97 4.04 -3.49
N GLU A 76 -3.95 3.13 -3.55
CA GLU A 76 -5.19 3.27 -2.81
C GLU A 76 -4.96 3.24 -1.30
N TYR A 77 -4.10 2.34 -0.83
CA TYR A 77 -3.74 2.25 0.58
C TYR A 77 -3.08 3.54 1.06
N SER A 78 -2.08 4.03 0.31
CA SER A 78 -1.38 5.27 0.65
C SER A 78 -2.32 6.46 0.69
N ALA A 79 -3.19 6.59 -0.30
CA ALA A 79 -4.15 7.70 -0.36
C ALA A 79 -5.09 7.68 0.84
N GLU A 80 -5.54 6.50 1.27
CA GLU A 80 -6.43 6.41 2.43
C GLU A 80 -5.71 6.79 3.73
N LEU A 81 -4.45 6.39 3.89
CA LEU A 81 -3.65 6.80 5.03
C LEU A 81 -3.43 8.31 5.04
N MET A 82 -3.19 8.91 3.90
CA MET A 82 -3.05 10.36 3.77
C MET A 82 -4.32 11.07 4.20
N ARG A 83 -5.49 10.57 3.78
CA ARG A 83 -6.77 11.15 4.20
C ARG A 83 -7.00 11.03 5.70
N GLN A 84 -6.67 9.89 6.29
CA GLN A 84 -6.80 9.68 7.73
C GLN A 84 -5.89 10.63 8.50
N ALA A 85 -4.65 10.82 8.04
CA ALA A 85 -3.72 11.74 8.66
C ALA A 85 -4.23 13.18 8.59
N LEU A 86 -4.77 13.59 7.45
CA LEU A 86 -5.33 14.92 7.27
C LEU A 86 -6.52 15.17 8.19
N ALA A 87 -7.35 14.14 8.41
CA ALA A 87 -8.54 14.27 9.26
C ALA A 87 -8.21 14.51 10.73
N VAL A 88 -7.01 14.15 11.18
CA VAL A 88 -6.57 14.38 12.55
C VAL A 88 -6.24 15.85 12.80
N SER A 89 -5.86 16.58 11.75
CA SER A 89 -5.47 17.99 11.89
C SER A 89 -6.68 18.88 12.19
N GLY A 90 -6.50 19.80 13.10
CA GLY A 90 -7.51 20.84 13.39
C GLY A 90 -7.53 21.93 12.32
N ASP A 91 -6.51 22.04 11.51
CA ASP A 91 -6.38 23.02 10.43
C ASP A 91 -5.89 22.33 9.18
N ARG A 92 -6.82 21.84 8.37
CA ARG A 92 -6.49 21.09 7.16
C ARG A 92 -5.73 21.92 6.12
N PRO A 93 -6.10 23.17 5.85
CA PRO A 93 -5.31 23.98 4.92
C PRO A 93 -3.85 24.15 5.34
N ALA A 94 -3.58 24.37 6.63
CA ALA A 94 -2.22 24.49 7.12
C ALA A 94 -1.46 23.17 6.98
N ALA A 95 -2.11 22.03 7.27
CA ALA A 95 -1.50 20.71 7.11
C ALA A 95 -1.13 20.44 5.65
N LEU A 96 -2.00 20.82 4.72
CA LEU A 96 -1.73 20.67 3.29
C LEU A 96 -0.56 21.54 2.84
N MET A 97 -0.46 22.76 3.34
CA MET A 97 0.67 23.63 3.04
C MET A 97 1.99 23.02 3.50
N HIS A 98 2.04 22.53 4.75
CA HIS A 98 3.24 21.90 5.28
C HIS A 98 3.63 20.67 4.43
N PHE A 99 2.64 19.87 4.02
CA PHE A 99 2.87 18.70 3.19
C PHE A 99 3.51 19.11 1.86
N ILE A 100 2.95 20.11 1.19
CA ILE A 100 3.44 20.56 -0.11
C ILE A 100 4.87 21.12 -0.01
N GLU A 101 5.18 21.81 1.08
CA GLU A 101 6.53 22.36 1.31
C GLU A 101 7.61 21.27 1.34
N GLU A 102 7.25 20.06 1.74
CA GLU A 102 8.20 18.93 1.83
C GLU A 102 8.30 18.12 0.53
N LEU A 103 7.48 18.41 -0.47
CA LEU A 103 7.50 17.68 -1.73
C LEU A 103 8.70 18.07 -2.58
N SER A 104 9.23 17.09 -3.32
CA SER A 104 10.23 17.35 -4.34
C SER A 104 9.60 18.07 -5.54
N ALA A 105 10.42 18.64 -6.41
CA ALA A 105 9.93 19.28 -7.62
C ALA A 105 9.12 18.31 -8.50
N ASP A 106 9.58 17.07 -8.63
CA ASP A 106 8.89 16.05 -9.41
C ASP A 106 7.53 15.71 -8.79
N GLU A 107 7.45 15.64 -7.46
CA GLU A 107 6.19 15.39 -6.76
C GLU A 107 5.21 16.54 -6.92
N VAL A 108 5.70 17.78 -6.90
CA VAL A 108 4.86 18.96 -7.16
C VAL A 108 4.29 18.90 -8.57
N ASP A 109 5.12 18.55 -9.56
CA ASP A 109 4.67 18.43 -10.95
C ASP A 109 3.60 17.33 -11.08
N ALA A 110 3.80 16.21 -10.41
CA ALA A 110 2.82 15.13 -10.40
C ALA A 110 1.50 15.55 -9.76
N LEU A 111 1.56 16.33 -8.69
CA LEU A 111 0.39 16.85 -8.01
C LEU A 111 -0.39 17.81 -8.91
N GLU A 112 0.30 18.72 -9.60
CA GLU A 112 -0.32 19.67 -10.52
C GLU A 112 -1.00 18.92 -11.68
N GLU A 113 -0.34 17.91 -12.24
CA GLU A 113 -0.91 17.11 -13.31
C GLU A 113 -2.14 16.34 -12.85
N ALA A 114 -2.11 15.76 -11.66
CA ALA A 114 -3.25 15.05 -11.09
C ALA A 114 -4.43 16.00 -10.87
N TYR A 115 -4.16 17.19 -10.37
CA TYR A 115 -5.18 18.21 -10.17
C TYR A 115 -5.85 18.60 -11.49
N ARG A 116 -5.08 18.81 -12.55
CA ARG A 116 -5.62 19.15 -13.86
C ARG A 116 -6.50 18.04 -14.43
N ARG A 117 -6.06 16.79 -14.29
CA ARG A 117 -6.81 15.63 -14.80
C ARG A 117 -8.16 15.48 -14.11
N ILE A 118 -8.17 15.66 -12.80
CA ILE A 118 -9.38 15.45 -12.00
C ILE A 118 -10.36 16.60 -12.17
N THR A 119 -9.87 17.84 -12.20
CA THR A 119 -10.73 19.02 -12.31
C THR A 119 -11.10 19.32 -13.76
N GLY A 120 -10.37 18.78 -14.73
CA GLY A 120 -10.59 19.09 -16.13
C GLY A 120 -10.22 20.51 -16.50
N SER A 121 -9.55 21.25 -15.60
CA SER A 121 -9.18 22.65 -15.87
C SER A 121 -7.68 22.78 -16.07
N SER A 122 -7.29 23.65 -17.00
CA SER A 122 -5.91 24.06 -17.11
C SER A 122 -5.54 24.86 -15.86
N ALA A 123 -4.35 24.60 -15.32
CA ALA A 123 -3.86 25.44 -14.23
C ALA A 123 -3.79 26.88 -14.70
N PRO A 124 -4.25 27.84 -13.88
CA PRO A 124 -4.12 29.26 -14.22
C PRO A 124 -2.67 29.68 -14.32
#